data_33724731bc0654f7f13791c2df81a9f6
#
_entry.id   33724731bc0654f7f13791c2df81a9f6
#
_cell.length_a   1.000
_cell.length_b   1.000
_cell.length_c   1.000
_cell.angle_alpha   90.00
_cell.angle_beta   90.00
_cell.angle_gamma   90.00
#
_symmetry.space_group_name_H-M   'P 1'
#
loop_
_entity.id
_entity.type
_entity.pdbx_description
1 polymer ?
#
loop_
_entity_poly.entity_id
_entity_poly.type
_entity_poly.pdbx_seq_one_letter_code
_entity_poly.pdbx_strand_id
1 'polypeptide(L)'
;MKKMKWLFPSLCAIICLTACNNSTESTNTETKKDSATTVETKLKEENVTYTATGDNTKLDGFIVYNENDSAKRPAVLVVPEWWGVTDYPKFRARELAKLGYVAMAVDIYGNGKTADNPDSATAYSTPFYKDPAKAKARIDAAIAKIKTYSQVDTAKIAAVGYCFGGGVLLNTVRLGDELKGIVSFHGMLLGTPARKDLLKSKILVCHGGADPFVPKKDVDQFKKQMDSIGANYTFKAYEGAVHAFTNPGATEMGTKFKLPLAYNGPADTASWKDMQVFFGELFR
;
A
#
# COMPACT_ATOMS: atom_id res chain seq x y z
N MET A 1 -7.27 39.07 -47.84
CA MET A 1 -6.46 40.24 -48.34
C MET A 1 -5.73 40.85 -47.17
N LYS A 2 -4.48 41.08 -47.36
CA LYS A 2 -3.37 41.79 -46.71
C LYS A 2 -2.47 40.94 -45.83
N LYS A 3 -1.38 40.51 -46.49
CA LYS A 3 -0.08 40.10 -45.94
C LYS A 3 0.65 41.34 -45.43
N MET A 4 1.36 41.19 -44.31
CA MET A 4 2.40 42.17 -44.01
C MET A 4 3.66 41.45 -43.49
N LYS A 5 4.70 41.51 -44.31
CA LYS A 5 6.10 41.12 -44.05
C LYS A 5 6.77 42.28 -43.30
N TRP A 6 7.62 41.96 -42.31
CA TRP A 6 8.68 42.93 -41.94
C TRP A 6 10.00 42.18 -41.80
N LEU A 7 11.01 42.82 -42.40
CA LEU A 7 12.40 42.42 -42.63
C LEU A 7 13.28 42.62 -41.39
N PHE A 8 14.35 41.83 -41.36
CA PHE A 8 15.57 42.02 -40.58
C PHE A 8 16.31 43.33 -40.97
N PRO A 9 17.24 43.86 -40.11
CA PRO A 9 18.62 43.76 -40.53
C PRO A 9 19.61 43.32 -39.41
N SER A 10 20.60 42.57 -39.87
CA SER A 10 21.91 42.30 -39.30
C SER A 10 22.70 43.57 -38.99
N LEU A 11 23.45 43.56 -37.86
CA LEU A 11 24.64 44.41 -37.79
C LEU A 11 25.75 43.66 -37.02
N CYS A 12 26.81 43.34 -37.74
CA CYS A 12 28.13 42.93 -37.23
C CYS A 12 28.84 44.13 -36.63
N ALA A 13 29.51 43.95 -35.51
CA ALA A 13 30.66 44.78 -35.13
C ALA A 13 31.69 43.93 -34.39
N ILE A 14 32.81 43.79 -35.05
CA ILE A 14 34.10 43.29 -34.54
C ILE A 14 34.77 44.45 -33.81
N ILE A 15 35.49 44.27 -32.73
CA ILE A 15 36.77 44.92 -32.40
C ILE A 15 37.33 44.46 -31.03
N CYS A 16 38.56 43.95 -31.15
CA CYS A 16 39.79 44.07 -30.35
C CYS A 16 39.93 43.51 -28.94
N LEU A 17 40.92 42.62 -28.91
CA LEU A 17 41.73 42.15 -27.77
C LEU A 17 42.45 43.29 -27.03
N THR A 18 42.41 43.24 -25.69
CA THR A 18 43.53 43.65 -24.86
C THR A 18 43.67 42.67 -23.69
N ALA A 19 44.84 42.04 -23.66
CA ALA A 19 45.29 41.19 -22.56
C ALA A 19 45.65 42.07 -21.35
N CYS A 20 45.15 41.78 -20.18
CA CYS A 20 45.79 42.15 -18.91
C CYS A 20 45.75 40.92 -17.99
N ASN A 21 46.93 40.45 -17.71
CA ASN A 21 47.26 39.38 -16.75
C ASN A 21 46.99 39.93 -15.33
N ASN A 22 46.16 39.28 -14.53
CA ASN A 22 46.18 39.46 -13.12
C ASN A 22 45.84 38.13 -12.43
N SER A 23 46.85 37.59 -11.77
CA SER A 23 46.81 36.37 -10.97
C SER A 23 45.92 36.62 -9.74
N THR A 24 44.80 35.92 -9.64
CA THR A 24 44.07 35.85 -8.38
C THR A 24 43.82 34.37 -8.09
N GLU A 25 44.35 33.89 -6.97
CA GLU A 25 44.18 32.58 -6.39
C GLU A 25 42.67 32.23 -6.34
N SER A 26 42.31 31.17 -7.06
CA SER A 26 41.00 30.60 -6.97
C SER A 26 41.04 29.53 -5.88
N THR A 27 40.54 29.83 -4.71
CA THR A 27 40.24 28.84 -3.68
C THR A 27 39.17 27.89 -4.20
N ASN A 28 39.61 26.71 -4.57
CA ASN A 28 38.75 25.60 -4.96
C ASN A 28 38.01 25.09 -3.72
N THR A 29 36.80 25.59 -3.49
CA THR A 29 35.88 25.00 -2.52
C THR A 29 35.28 23.74 -3.20
N GLU A 30 35.90 22.60 -2.99
CA GLU A 30 35.29 21.31 -3.31
C GLU A 30 34.02 21.14 -2.49
N THR A 31 32.87 21.40 -3.10
CA THR A 31 31.59 20.92 -2.59
C THR A 31 31.65 19.41 -2.63
N LYS A 32 31.87 18.79 -1.47
CA LYS A 32 31.61 17.36 -1.26
C LYS A 32 30.19 17.08 -1.66
N LYS A 33 30.02 16.52 -2.84
CA LYS A 33 28.82 15.88 -3.29
C LYS A 33 28.67 14.63 -2.43
N ASP A 34 27.80 14.67 -1.42
CA ASP A 34 27.40 13.47 -0.68
C ASP A 34 26.88 12.45 -1.69
N SER A 35 27.73 11.53 -2.05
CA SER A 35 27.40 10.35 -2.83
C SER A 35 26.59 9.45 -1.90
N ALA A 36 25.27 9.63 -1.86
CA ALA A 36 24.38 8.62 -1.32
C ALA A 36 24.63 7.35 -2.14
N THR A 37 25.35 6.40 -1.57
CA THR A 37 25.58 5.08 -2.14
C THR A 37 24.20 4.44 -2.25
N THR A 38 23.63 4.39 -3.45
CA THR A 38 22.38 3.65 -3.72
C THR A 38 22.72 2.17 -3.50
N VAL A 39 22.27 1.61 -2.38
CA VAL A 39 22.39 0.18 -2.12
C VAL A 39 21.59 -0.55 -3.18
N GLU A 40 22.26 -1.42 -3.95
CA GLU A 40 21.59 -2.23 -4.97
C GLU A 40 20.49 -3.06 -4.32
N THR A 41 19.29 -2.97 -4.87
CA THR A 41 18.13 -3.69 -4.34
C THR A 41 18.21 -5.17 -4.72
N LYS A 42 18.50 -6.01 -3.74
CA LYS A 42 18.47 -7.48 -3.88
C LYS A 42 17.38 -8.04 -2.97
N LEU A 43 16.28 -8.44 -3.57
CA LEU A 43 15.13 -8.95 -2.81
C LEU A 43 15.40 -10.39 -2.34
N LYS A 44 15.24 -10.61 -1.05
CA LYS A 44 15.16 -11.94 -0.43
C LYS A 44 13.71 -12.27 -0.16
N GLU A 45 13.30 -13.47 -0.59
CA GLU A 45 11.93 -13.98 -0.48
C GLU A 45 11.91 -15.23 0.38
N GLU A 46 10.97 -15.31 1.31
CA GLU A 46 10.85 -16.44 2.23
C GLU A 46 9.38 -16.83 2.41
N ASN A 47 9.06 -18.12 2.20
CA ASN A 47 7.82 -18.67 2.71
C ASN A 47 8.00 -18.92 4.21
N VAL A 48 7.05 -18.47 5.01
CA VAL A 48 7.15 -18.52 6.46
C VAL A 48 5.92 -19.17 7.07
N THR A 49 6.15 -19.98 8.09
CA THR A 49 5.08 -20.55 8.91
C THR A 49 5.08 -19.89 10.27
N TYR A 50 3.89 -19.60 10.76
CA TYR A 50 3.64 -19.07 12.09
C TYR A 50 2.28 -19.60 12.61
N THR A 51 1.94 -19.33 13.86
CA THR A 51 0.73 -19.89 14.49
C THR A 51 -0.13 -18.76 15.02
N ALA A 52 -1.43 -18.83 14.75
CA ALA A 52 -2.38 -17.89 15.32
C ALA A 52 -2.58 -18.16 16.81
N THR A 53 -2.66 -17.08 17.58
CA THR A 53 -3.01 -17.15 18.98
C THR A 53 -4.49 -17.52 19.13
N GLY A 54 -4.80 -18.45 20.02
CA GLY A 54 -6.16 -18.82 20.40
C GLY A 54 -6.65 -20.15 19.81
N ASP A 55 -6.48 -20.39 18.50
CA ASP A 55 -6.92 -21.64 17.86
C ASP A 55 -5.77 -22.52 17.32
N ASN A 56 -4.54 -22.11 17.54
CA ASN A 56 -3.31 -22.80 17.10
C ASN A 56 -3.28 -23.13 15.59
N THR A 57 -4.06 -22.41 14.77
CA THR A 57 -4.05 -22.62 13.33
C THR A 57 -2.68 -22.25 12.75
N LYS A 58 -2.09 -23.18 11.99
CA LYS A 58 -0.90 -22.94 11.19
C LYS A 58 -1.21 -21.91 10.10
N LEU A 59 -0.36 -20.90 9.94
CA LEU A 59 -0.47 -19.83 8.95
C LEU A 59 0.76 -19.85 8.07
N ASP A 60 0.56 -19.87 6.74
CA ASP A 60 1.64 -19.92 5.75
C ASP A 60 1.68 -18.61 4.97
N GLY A 61 2.56 -17.70 5.38
CA GLY A 61 2.76 -16.39 4.78
C GLY A 61 3.99 -16.33 3.86
N PHE A 62 4.20 -15.15 3.28
CA PHE A 62 5.33 -14.87 2.41
C PHE A 62 5.95 -13.53 2.81
N ILE A 63 7.27 -13.53 3.13
CA ILE A 63 8.02 -12.33 3.52
C ILE A 63 9.02 -11.99 2.42
N VAL A 64 9.18 -10.68 2.16
CA VAL A 64 10.16 -10.16 1.21
C VAL A 64 10.76 -8.85 1.72
N TYR A 65 12.07 -8.70 1.56
CA TYR A 65 12.84 -7.52 1.96
C TYR A 65 14.13 -7.38 1.13
N ASN A 66 14.76 -6.20 1.17
CA ASN A 66 16.07 -6.01 0.56
C ASN A 66 17.17 -6.56 1.49
N GLU A 67 17.85 -7.65 1.11
CA GLU A 67 18.89 -8.28 1.94
C GLU A 67 20.18 -7.46 2.04
N ASN A 68 20.44 -6.56 1.09
CA ASN A 68 21.60 -5.67 1.10
C ASN A 68 21.44 -4.49 2.06
N ASP A 69 20.22 -4.30 2.63
CA ASP A 69 19.94 -3.21 3.57
C ASP A 69 20.08 -3.70 5.01
N SER A 70 21.12 -3.23 5.69
CA SER A 70 21.37 -3.56 7.10
C SER A 70 20.62 -2.66 8.09
N ALA A 71 20.02 -1.56 7.62
CA ALA A 71 19.26 -0.66 8.48
C ALA A 71 17.90 -1.25 8.85
N LYS A 72 17.40 -0.91 10.05
CA LYS A 72 16.02 -1.24 10.41
C LYS A 72 15.04 -0.46 9.54
N ARG A 73 14.05 -1.16 9.00
CA ARG A 73 13.03 -0.63 8.08
C ARG A 73 11.63 -0.79 8.66
N PRO A 74 10.71 0.13 8.34
CA PRO A 74 9.30 -0.08 8.65
C PRO A 74 8.80 -1.38 7.99
N ALA A 75 7.85 -2.06 8.64
CA ALA A 75 7.23 -3.25 8.11
C ALA A 75 5.81 -2.98 7.62
N VAL A 76 5.43 -3.65 6.52
CA VAL A 76 4.08 -3.55 5.96
C VAL A 76 3.49 -4.94 5.72
N LEU A 77 2.39 -5.24 6.41
CA LEU A 77 1.60 -6.44 6.15
C LEU A 77 0.73 -6.23 4.90
N VAL A 78 0.62 -7.26 4.07
CA VAL A 78 -0.25 -7.29 2.87
C VAL A 78 -1.35 -8.30 3.11
N VAL A 79 -2.56 -7.83 3.38
CA VAL A 79 -3.72 -8.69 3.61
C VAL A 79 -4.43 -8.93 2.28
N PRO A 80 -4.56 -10.20 1.86
CA PRO A 80 -4.99 -10.55 0.52
C PRO A 80 -6.46 -10.27 0.25
N GLU A 81 -6.82 -10.31 -1.03
CA GLU A 81 -8.19 -10.47 -1.48
C GLU A 81 -8.76 -11.81 -0.97
N TRP A 82 -10.04 -12.06 -1.16
CA TRP A 82 -10.71 -13.31 -0.76
C TRP A 82 -10.18 -14.60 -1.44
N TRP A 83 -9.21 -14.45 -2.35
CA TRP A 83 -8.52 -15.58 -2.98
C TRP A 83 -7.40 -16.19 -2.11
N GLY A 84 -7.00 -15.53 -1.01
CA GLY A 84 -5.87 -15.92 -0.16
C GLY A 84 -4.52 -15.46 -0.69
N VAL A 85 -3.42 -16.07 -0.20
CA VAL A 85 -2.04 -15.66 -0.53
C VAL A 85 -1.64 -16.22 -1.91
N THR A 86 -2.30 -15.70 -2.97
CA THR A 86 -1.98 -15.97 -4.38
C THR A 86 -0.78 -15.14 -4.86
N ASP A 87 -0.49 -15.14 -6.15
CA ASP A 87 0.62 -14.36 -6.71
C ASP A 87 0.41 -12.83 -6.58
N TYR A 88 -0.84 -12.36 -6.58
CA TYR A 88 -1.12 -10.92 -6.49
C TYR A 88 -0.67 -10.29 -5.14
N PRO A 89 -1.05 -10.77 -3.95
CA PRO A 89 -0.52 -10.22 -2.70
C PRO A 89 1.01 -10.39 -2.56
N LYS A 90 1.60 -11.47 -3.10
CA LYS A 90 3.06 -11.63 -3.16
C LYS A 90 3.71 -10.59 -4.07
N PHE A 91 3.10 -10.29 -5.21
CA PHE A 91 3.54 -9.20 -6.10
C PHE A 91 3.51 -7.86 -5.36
N ARG A 92 2.42 -7.53 -4.66
CA ARG A 92 2.33 -6.28 -3.89
C ARG A 92 3.35 -6.21 -2.75
N ALA A 93 3.65 -7.34 -2.10
CA ALA A 93 4.72 -7.41 -1.11
C ALA A 93 6.10 -7.11 -1.72
N ARG A 94 6.39 -7.65 -2.92
CA ARG A 94 7.63 -7.32 -3.65
C ARG A 94 7.73 -5.85 -4.00
N GLU A 95 6.63 -5.23 -4.46
CA GLU A 95 6.61 -3.80 -4.78
C GLU A 95 6.86 -2.93 -3.54
N LEU A 96 6.32 -3.31 -2.38
CA LEU A 96 6.61 -2.65 -1.10
C LEU A 96 8.09 -2.83 -0.68
N ALA A 97 8.65 -4.02 -0.88
CA ALA A 97 10.07 -4.26 -0.57
C ALA A 97 11.02 -3.45 -1.46
N LYS A 98 10.67 -3.21 -2.73
CA LYS A 98 11.40 -2.28 -3.62
C LYS A 98 11.36 -0.83 -3.13
N LEU A 99 10.32 -0.45 -2.38
CA LEU A 99 10.22 0.86 -1.71
C LEU A 99 11.01 0.92 -0.39
N GLY A 100 11.68 -0.17 0.01
CA GLY A 100 12.51 -0.23 1.21
C GLY A 100 11.77 -0.70 2.47
N TYR A 101 10.58 -1.27 2.35
CA TYR A 101 9.88 -1.90 3.48
C TYR A 101 10.26 -3.37 3.65
N VAL A 102 10.11 -3.90 4.87
CA VAL A 102 10.00 -5.35 5.06
C VAL A 102 8.53 -5.70 4.87
N ALA A 103 8.17 -6.47 3.84
CA ALA A 103 6.79 -6.73 3.51
C ALA A 103 6.40 -8.20 3.75
N MET A 104 5.17 -8.44 4.23
CA MET A 104 4.67 -9.79 4.49
C MET A 104 3.25 -9.97 3.98
N ALA A 105 3.05 -10.88 3.01
CA ALA A 105 1.71 -11.35 2.66
C ALA A 105 1.19 -12.32 3.73
N VAL A 106 0.00 -12.01 4.27
CA VAL A 106 -0.56 -12.64 5.47
C VAL A 106 -1.56 -13.72 5.10
N ASP A 107 -1.39 -14.93 5.65
CA ASP A 107 -2.40 -15.97 5.56
C ASP A 107 -3.50 -15.73 6.60
N ILE A 108 -4.72 -15.44 6.12
CA ILE A 108 -5.90 -15.27 6.97
C ILE A 108 -6.64 -16.59 7.16
N TYR A 109 -6.68 -17.45 6.15
CA TYR A 109 -7.48 -18.66 6.15
C TYR A 109 -6.86 -19.80 6.94
N GLY A 110 -5.54 -19.84 6.96
CA GLY A 110 -4.75 -20.90 7.58
C GLY A 110 -4.37 -22.01 6.60
N ASN A 111 -3.23 -22.64 6.90
CA ASN A 111 -2.64 -23.73 6.12
C ASN A 111 -2.37 -23.39 4.66
N GLY A 112 -2.10 -22.10 4.35
CA GLY A 112 -1.86 -21.63 3.00
C GLY A 112 -3.02 -21.79 2.03
N LYS A 113 -4.26 -21.88 2.52
CA LYS A 113 -5.44 -22.08 1.67
C LYS A 113 -5.64 -20.92 0.71
N THR A 114 -5.88 -21.27 -0.54
CA THR A 114 -6.28 -20.35 -1.61
C THR A 114 -7.57 -20.82 -2.25
N ALA A 115 -8.38 -19.88 -2.72
CA ALA A 115 -9.61 -20.17 -3.45
C ALA A 115 -9.39 -20.02 -4.95
N ASP A 116 -9.99 -20.90 -5.74
CA ASP A 116 -9.93 -20.91 -7.20
C ASP A 116 -11.27 -20.56 -7.89
N ASN A 117 -12.31 -20.39 -7.06
CA ASN A 117 -13.65 -20.01 -7.50
C ASN A 117 -14.39 -19.22 -6.39
N PRO A 118 -15.50 -18.50 -6.73
CA PRO A 118 -16.26 -17.69 -5.78
C PRO A 118 -16.87 -18.46 -4.61
N ASP A 119 -17.26 -19.72 -4.82
CA ASP A 119 -17.89 -20.54 -3.79
C ASP A 119 -16.89 -20.88 -2.69
N SER A 120 -15.70 -21.34 -3.06
CA SER A 120 -14.61 -21.60 -2.12
C SER A 120 -14.12 -20.31 -1.45
N ALA A 121 -14.02 -19.19 -2.19
CA ALA A 121 -13.67 -17.89 -1.65
C ALA A 121 -14.69 -17.41 -0.60
N THR A 122 -15.98 -17.57 -0.88
CA THR A 122 -17.07 -17.26 0.04
C THR A 122 -17.01 -18.15 1.28
N ALA A 123 -16.81 -19.47 1.11
CA ALA A 123 -16.74 -20.41 2.22
C ALA A 123 -15.56 -20.07 3.16
N TYR A 124 -14.39 -19.70 2.60
CA TYR A 124 -13.19 -19.38 3.41
C TYR A 124 -13.28 -17.99 4.07
N SER A 125 -13.85 -16.99 3.40
CA SER A 125 -13.92 -15.62 3.95
C SER A 125 -15.05 -15.42 4.96
N THR A 126 -16.18 -16.12 4.81
CA THR A 126 -17.38 -15.96 5.66
C THR A 126 -17.10 -16.05 7.16
N PRO A 127 -16.29 -17.00 7.69
CA PRO A 127 -15.99 -17.06 9.13
C PRO A 127 -15.36 -15.78 9.67
N PHE A 128 -14.56 -15.09 8.88
CA PHE A 128 -13.85 -13.86 9.27
C PHE A 128 -14.71 -12.59 9.15
N TYR A 129 -15.71 -12.61 8.29
CA TYR A 129 -16.76 -11.58 8.27
C TYR A 129 -17.70 -11.70 9.48
N LYS A 130 -18.05 -12.94 9.86
CA LYS A 130 -18.92 -13.21 11.01
C LYS A 130 -18.22 -12.98 12.35
N ASP A 131 -16.93 -13.24 12.41
CA ASP A 131 -16.09 -13.05 13.59
C ASP A 131 -14.85 -12.23 13.27
N PRO A 132 -14.95 -10.88 13.33
CA PRO A 132 -13.80 -10.00 13.10
C PRO A 132 -12.66 -10.20 14.11
N ALA A 133 -12.94 -10.69 15.33
CA ALA A 133 -11.90 -10.95 16.31
C ALA A 133 -11.00 -12.11 15.86
N LYS A 134 -11.56 -13.11 15.17
CA LYS A 134 -10.78 -14.17 14.54
C LYS A 134 -9.85 -13.64 13.46
N ALA A 135 -10.32 -12.72 12.61
CA ALA A 135 -9.49 -12.07 11.61
C ALA A 135 -8.35 -11.26 12.28
N LYS A 136 -8.68 -10.50 13.33
CA LYS A 136 -7.68 -9.77 14.13
C LYS A 136 -6.60 -10.68 14.68
N ALA A 137 -6.95 -11.83 15.24
CA ALA A 137 -5.97 -12.80 15.77
C ALA A 137 -4.97 -13.27 14.69
N ARG A 138 -5.36 -13.36 13.40
CA ARG A 138 -4.45 -13.64 12.29
C ARG A 138 -3.49 -12.48 12.02
N ILE A 139 -3.99 -11.26 12.09
CA ILE A 139 -3.17 -10.05 11.92
C ILE A 139 -2.19 -9.92 13.10
N ASP A 140 -2.64 -10.11 14.34
CA ASP A 140 -1.77 -10.06 15.53
C ASP A 140 -0.63 -11.09 15.44
N ALA A 141 -0.94 -12.32 14.99
CA ALA A 141 0.07 -13.36 14.77
C ALA A 141 1.07 -12.97 13.66
N ALA A 142 0.62 -12.31 12.59
CA ALA A 142 1.49 -11.81 11.53
C ALA A 142 2.38 -10.66 12.04
N ILE A 143 1.84 -9.75 12.86
CA ILE A 143 2.62 -8.69 13.53
C ILE A 143 3.70 -9.33 14.42
N ALA A 144 3.35 -10.33 15.23
CA ALA A 144 4.31 -11.04 16.06
C ALA A 144 5.40 -11.72 15.22
N LYS A 145 5.03 -12.36 14.10
CA LYS A 145 5.98 -13.02 13.20
C LYS A 145 6.94 -12.02 12.54
N ILE A 146 6.44 -10.92 11.97
CA ILE A 146 7.30 -9.96 11.27
C ILE A 146 8.26 -9.24 12.21
N LYS A 147 7.86 -9.04 13.48
CA LYS A 147 8.73 -8.49 14.55
C LYS A 147 9.95 -9.35 14.87
N THR A 148 9.97 -10.62 14.49
CA THR A 148 11.14 -11.51 14.70
C THR A 148 12.28 -11.25 13.73
N TYR A 149 12.05 -10.46 12.68
CA TYR A 149 13.08 -10.12 11.68
C TYR A 149 13.94 -8.95 12.18
N SER A 150 15.26 -9.14 12.18
CA SER A 150 16.21 -8.14 12.67
C SER A 150 16.20 -6.82 11.89
N GLN A 151 15.80 -6.90 10.61
CA GLN A 151 15.65 -5.74 9.72
C GLN A 151 14.42 -4.88 10.03
N VAL A 152 13.50 -5.36 10.88
CA VAL A 152 12.25 -4.65 11.17
C VAL A 152 12.43 -3.62 12.27
N ASP A 153 12.00 -2.38 12.01
CA ASP A 153 11.70 -1.40 13.05
C ASP A 153 10.33 -1.74 13.65
N THR A 154 10.35 -2.41 14.80
CA THR A 154 9.15 -2.90 15.48
C THR A 154 8.19 -1.79 15.95
N ALA A 155 8.66 -0.54 15.99
CA ALA A 155 7.83 0.63 16.30
C ALA A 155 7.10 1.19 15.07
N LYS A 156 7.48 0.74 13.85
CA LYS A 156 6.97 1.25 12.57
C LYS A 156 6.34 0.12 11.74
N ILE A 157 5.17 -0.36 12.16
CA ILE A 157 4.42 -1.41 11.47
C ILE A 157 3.10 -0.85 10.95
N ALA A 158 2.81 -1.08 9.68
CA ALA A 158 1.54 -0.73 9.02
C ALA A 158 1.01 -1.92 8.21
N ALA A 159 -0.17 -1.76 7.61
CA ALA A 159 -0.71 -2.78 6.73
C ALA A 159 -1.43 -2.18 5.52
N VAL A 160 -1.43 -2.92 4.41
CA VAL A 160 -2.30 -2.70 3.25
C VAL A 160 -3.22 -3.91 3.09
N GLY A 161 -4.46 -3.67 2.73
CA GLY A 161 -5.42 -4.75 2.49
C GLY A 161 -6.22 -4.51 1.22
N TYR A 162 -6.45 -5.57 0.47
CA TYR A 162 -7.14 -5.55 -0.81
C TYR A 162 -8.47 -6.29 -0.70
N CYS A 163 -9.58 -5.70 -1.17
CA CYS A 163 -10.92 -6.31 -1.14
C CYS A 163 -11.29 -6.80 0.28
N PHE A 164 -11.42 -8.12 0.46
CA PHE A 164 -11.61 -8.79 1.76
C PHE A 164 -10.58 -8.29 2.80
N GLY A 165 -9.29 -8.25 2.43
CA GLY A 165 -8.22 -7.79 3.31
C GLY A 165 -8.37 -6.34 3.74
N GLY A 166 -8.90 -5.46 2.89
CA GLY A 166 -9.22 -4.09 3.25
C GLY A 166 -10.29 -3.99 4.34
N GLY A 167 -11.35 -4.80 4.21
CA GLY A 167 -12.39 -4.93 5.23
C GLY A 167 -11.89 -5.56 6.54
N VAL A 168 -11.03 -6.57 6.45
CA VAL A 168 -10.36 -7.18 7.61
C VAL A 168 -9.57 -6.13 8.39
N LEU A 169 -8.74 -5.34 7.71
CA LEU A 169 -7.94 -4.29 8.36
C LEU A 169 -8.80 -3.21 9.02
N LEU A 170 -9.87 -2.76 8.35
CA LEU A 170 -10.81 -1.80 8.94
C LEU A 170 -11.46 -2.33 10.22
N ASN A 171 -11.79 -3.62 10.28
CA ASN A 171 -12.30 -4.24 11.51
C ASN A 171 -11.21 -4.41 12.58
N THR A 172 -9.99 -4.80 12.17
CA THR A 172 -8.84 -4.96 13.09
C THR A 172 -8.56 -3.67 13.84
N VAL A 173 -8.44 -2.52 13.14
CA VAL A 173 -8.16 -1.22 13.79
C VAL A 173 -9.32 -0.73 14.67
N ARG A 174 -10.58 -1.10 14.34
CA ARG A 174 -11.76 -0.80 15.17
C ARG A 174 -11.79 -1.62 16.47
N LEU A 175 -11.18 -2.80 16.45
CA LEU A 175 -11.03 -3.65 17.65
C LEU A 175 -9.80 -3.29 18.49
N GLY A 176 -8.94 -2.40 17.99
CA GLY A 176 -7.70 -1.98 18.62
C GLY A 176 -6.54 -2.92 18.29
N ASP A 177 -5.44 -2.36 17.82
CA ASP A 177 -4.21 -3.06 17.41
C ASP A 177 -2.97 -2.16 17.56
N GLU A 178 -1.81 -2.70 17.17
CA GLU A 178 -0.52 -2.00 17.26
C GLU A 178 -0.09 -1.35 15.93
N LEU A 179 -0.93 -1.37 14.88
CA LEU A 179 -0.57 -0.81 13.59
C LEU A 179 -0.56 0.72 13.64
N LYS A 180 0.49 1.34 13.13
CA LYS A 180 0.57 2.81 13.02
C LYS A 180 -0.47 3.37 12.06
N GLY A 181 -0.78 2.61 11.01
CA GLY A 181 -1.80 2.95 10.04
C GLY A 181 -2.09 1.81 9.09
N ILE A 182 -3.21 1.95 8.39
CA ILE A 182 -3.65 0.99 7.38
C ILE A 182 -4.06 1.68 6.09
N VAL A 183 -3.93 0.94 4.97
CA VAL A 183 -4.51 1.33 3.68
C VAL A 183 -5.49 0.25 3.24
N SER A 184 -6.76 0.63 3.05
CA SER A 184 -7.80 -0.25 2.52
C SER A 184 -8.03 0.06 1.05
N PHE A 185 -7.65 -0.85 0.15
CA PHE A 185 -7.94 -0.76 -1.28
C PHE A 185 -9.22 -1.54 -1.58
N HIS A 186 -10.22 -0.87 -2.15
CA HIS A 186 -11.52 -1.44 -2.53
C HIS A 186 -12.12 -2.42 -1.49
N GLY A 187 -11.91 -2.15 -0.20
CA GLY A 187 -12.40 -2.97 0.90
C GLY A 187 -13.84 -2.62 1.29
N MET A 188 -14.52 -3.61 1.90
CA MET A 188 -15.82 -3.37 2.55
C MET A 188 -15.63 -2.38 3.70
N LEU A 189 -16.47 -1.35 3.76
CA LEU A 189 -16.32 -0.23 4.69
C LEU A 189 -17.03 -0.44 6.02
N LEU A 190 -18.10 -1.21 6.03
CA LEU A 190 -18.93 -1.47 7.21
C LEU A 190 -18.48 -2.73 7.94
N GLY A 191 -18.76 -2.79 9.23
CA GLY A 191 -18.39 -3.93 10.09
C GLY A 191 -18.51 -3.56 11.56
N THR A 192 -17.50 -3.91 12.35
CA THR A 192 -17.42 -3.59 13.77
C THR A 192 -17.61 -2.10 14.01
N PRO A 193 -18.46 -1.68 14.97
CA PRO A 193 -18.59 -0.27 15.34
C PRO A 193 -17.26 0.33 15.79
N ALA A 194 -16.94 1.51 15.26
CA ALA A 194 -15.72 2.21 15.62
C ALA A 194 -15.85 2.85 17.01
N ARG A 195 -14.78 2.75 17.82
CA ARG A 195 -14.70 3.34 19.16
C ARG A 195 -13.42 4.18 19.27
N LYS A 196 -13.56 5.40 19.82
CA LYS A 196 -12.45 6.36 19.97
C LYS A 196 -11.31 5.84 20.87
N ASP A 197 -11.65 5.05 21.87
CA ASP A 197 -10.71 4.48 22.83
C ASP A 197 -9.86 3.35 22.21
N LEU A 198 -10.36 2.65 21.18
CA LEU A 198 -9.70 1.54 20.51
C LEU A 198 -9.00 1.94 19.21
N LEU A 199 -9.66 2.72 18.34
CA LEU A 199 -9.13 3.09 17.04
C LEU A 199 -8.07 4.19 17.18
N LYS A 200 -6.80 3.81 17.09
CA LYS A 200 -5.64 4.72 17.17
C LYS A 200 -4.87 4.84 15.87
N SER A 201 -5.01 3.86 14.99
CA SER A 201 -4.33 3.81 13.69
C SER A 201 -4.81 4.92 12.76
N LYS A 202 -3.89 5.48 11.96
CA LYS A 202 -4.27 6.31 10.82
C LYS A 202 -4.83 5.45 9.70
N ILE A 203 -5.82 5.94 8.95
CA ILE A 203 -6.50 5.17 7.90
C ILE A 203 -6.44 5.93 6.58
N LEU A 204 -6.02 5.23 5.51
CA LEU A 204 -6.26 5.64 4.13
C LEU A 204 -7.24 4.65 3.48
N VAL A 205 -8.33 5.16 2.93
CA VAL A 205 -9.26 4.37 2.10
C VAL A 205 -9.09 4.77 0.64
N CYS A 206 -8.79 3.78 -0.21
CA CYS A 206 -8.72 3.87 -1.66
C CYS A 206 -9.92 3.15 -2.26
N HIS A 207 -10.97 3.88 -2.58
CA HIS A 207 -12.28 3.36 -2.99
C HIS A 207 -12.50 3.49 -4.50
N GLY A 208 -13.02 2.45 -5.15
CA GLY A 208 -13.48 2.54 -6.53
C GLY A 208 -14.78 3.36 -6.62
N GLY A 209 -14.75 4.50 -7.31
CA GLY A 209 -15.89 5.42 -7.37
C GLY A 209 -17.15 4.84 -8.03
N ALA A 210 -17.00 3.74 -8.79
CA ALA A 210 -18.09 2.98 -9.43
C ALA A 210 -18.23 1.56 -8.87
N ASP A 211 -17.73 1.29 -7.67
CA ASP A 211 -17.73 -0.04 -7.04
C ASP A 211 -19.17 -0.44 -6.59
N PRO A 212 -19.81 -1.43 -7.23
CA PRO A 212 -21.16 -1.84 -6.88
C PRO A 212 -21.26 -2.63 -5.57
N PHE A 213 -20.14 -3.20 -5.07
CA PHE A 213 -20.11 -3.91 -3.78
C PHE A 213 -20.07 -2.95 -2.59
N VAL A 214 -19.66 -1.70 -2.81
CA VAL A 214 -19.59 -0.68 -1.76
C VAL A 214 -20.38 0.57 -2.18
N PRO A 215 -21.71 0.51 -2.10
CA PRO A 215 -22.58 1.59 -2.57
C PRO A 215 -22.41 2.86 -1.75
N LYS A 216 -22.84 4.00 -2.33
CA LYS A 216 -22.73 5.32 -1.70
C LYS A 216 -23.26 5.38 -0.26
N LYS A 217 -24.33 4.65 0.04
CA LYS A 217 -24.89 4.59 1.42
C LYS A 217 -23.87 4.07 2.44
N ASP A 218 -23.05 3.08 2.04
CA ASP A 218 -22.02 2.49 2.91
C ASP A 218 -20.85 3.44 3.09
N VAL A 219 -20.47 4.17 2.02
CA VAL A 219 -19.47 5.25 2.07
C VAL A 219 -19.91 6.35 3.03
N ASP A 220 -21.15 6.83 2.91
CA ASP A 220 -21.70 7.89 3.75
C ASP A 220 -21.77 7.43 5.23
N GLN A 221 -22.20 6.20 5.46
CA GLN A 221 -22.24 5.61 6.81
C GLN A 221 -20.83 5.46 7.41
N PHE A 222 -19.85 5.00 6.63
CA PHE A 222 -18.46 4.91 7.06
C PHE A 222 -17.93 6.28 7.49
N LYS A 223 -18.07 7.31 6.64
CA LYS A 223 -17.62 8.67 6.95
C LYS A 223 -18.28 9.19 8.22
N LYS A 224 -19.60 9.06 8.33
CA LYS A 224 -20.35 9.46 9.53
C LYS A 224 -19.84 8.78 10.80
N GLN A 225 -19.53 7.47 10.74
CA GLN A 225 -18.95 6.74 11.88
C GLN A 225 -17.55 7.27 12.25
N MET A 226 -16.66 7.45 11.26
CA MET A 226 -15.31 7.93 11.51
C MET A 226 -15.31 9.36 12.06
N ASP A 227 -16.12 10.24 11.48
CA ASP A 227 -16.25 11.64 11.92
C ASP A 227 -16.80 11.72 13.36
N SER A 228 -17.78 10.88 13.71
CA SER A 228 -18.42 10.90 15.04
C SER A 228 -17.47 10.60 16.20
N ILE A 229 -16.37 9.86 15.93
CA ILE A 229 -15.36 9.54 16.94
C ILE A 229 -14.07 10.37 16.79
N GLY A 230 -14.01 11.26 15.79
CA GLY A 230 -12.81 12.03 15.45
C GLY A 230 -11.64 11.14 14.99
N ALA A 231 -11.92 10.10 14.19
CA ALA A 231 -10.88 9.21 13.65
C ALA A 231 -9.96 9.96 12.70
N ASN A 232 -8.69 9.60 12.69
CA ASN A 232 -7.71 10.12 11.73
C ASN A 232 -7.77 9.27 10.45
N TYR A 233 -8.55 9.73 9.46
CA TYR A 233 -8.69 9.02 8.19
C TYR A 233 -8.67 9.96 6.99
N THR A 234 -8.23 9.41 5.86
CA THR A 234 -8.33 10.00 4.52
C THR A 234 -9.14 9.05 3.63
N PHE A 235 -10.13 9.58 2.93
CA PHE A 235 -10.96 8.82 1.99
C PHE A 235 -10.76 9.35 0.57
N LYS A 236 -10.28 8.49 -0.35
CA LYS A 236 -10.11 8.81 -1.76
C LYS A 236 -10.96 7.89 -2.62
N ALA A 237 -11.76 8.47 -3.51
CA ALA A 237 -12.53 7.76 -4.52
C ALA A 237 -11.89 7.97 -5.88
N TYR A 238 -11.68 6.89 -6.63
CA TYR A 238 -11.12 6.91 -7.98
C TYR A 238 -12.25 6.75 -8.98
N GLU A 239 -12.52 7.81 -9.74
CA GLU A 239 -13.63 7.88 -10.69
C GLU A 239 -13.58 6.75 -11.71
N GLY A 240 -14.72 6.13 -12.01
CA GLY A 240 -14.86 5.04 -12.98
C GLY A 240 -14.21 3.71 -12.56
N ALA A 241 -13.44 3.65 -11.47
CA ALA A 241 -12.89 2.41 -10.97
C ALA A 241 -13.99 1.59 -10.28
N VAL A 242 -14.06 0.29 -10.63
CA VAL A 242 -14.94 -0.69 -9.97
C VAL A 242 -14.17 -1.49 -8.91
N HIS A 243 -14.78 -2.55 -8.37
CA HIS A 243 -14.12 -3.41 -7.39
C HIS A 243 -12.86 -4.09 -7.96
N ALA A 244 -11.86 -4.36 -7.11
CA ALA A 244 -10.56 -4.97 -7.45
C ALA A 244 -9.74 -4.18 -8.50
N PHE A 245 -9.94 -2.86 -8.62
CA PHE A 245 -9.31 -2.02 -9.63
C PHE A 245 -7.77 -2.02 -9.58
N THR A 246 -7.17 -2.49 -8.50
CA THR A 246 -5.70 -2.56 -8.35
C THR A 246 -5.11 -3.89 -8.86
N ASN A 247 -5.94 -4.92 -9.10
CA ASN A 247 -5.45 -6.24 -9.51
C ASN A 247 -5.47 -6.40 -11.03
N PRO A 248 -4.30 -6.54 -11.71
CA PRO A 248 -4.24 -6.71 -13.17
C PRO A 248 -5.06 -7.90 -13.69
N GLY A 249 -5.23 -8.98 -12.89
CA GLY A 249 -6.05 -10.13 -13.24
C GLY A 249 -7.56 -9.95 -13.01
N ALA A 250 -8.00 -8.81 -12.44
CA ALA A 250 -9.40 -8.63 -12.05
C ALA A 250 -10.38 -8.68 -13.22
N THR A 251 -10.01 -8.14 -14.38
CA THR A 251 -10.88 -8.13 -15.57
C THR A 251 -11.16 -9.55 -16.07
N GLU A 252 -10.13 -10.40 -16.13
CA GLU A 252 -10.27 -11.80 -16.50
C GLU A 252 -11.14 -12.56 -15.50
N MET A 253 -10.88 -12.40 -14.20
CA MET A 253 -11.69 -13.01 -13.14
C MET A 253 -13.15 -12.53 -13.18
N GLY A 254 -13.38 -11.23 -13.42
CA GLY A 254 -14.70 -10.66 -13.58
C GLY A 254 -15.47 -11.29 -14.71
N THR A 255 -14.84 -11.47 -15.87
CA THR A 255 -15.43 -12.14 -17.04
C THR A 255 -15.70 -13.61 -16.75
N LYS A 256 -14.72 -14.35 -16.23
CA LYS A 256 -14.80 -15.78 -15.93
C LYS A 256 -15.94 -16.11 -14.96
N PHE A 257 -16.09 -15.32 -13.92
CA PHE A 257 -17.04 -15.59 -12.84
C PHE A 257 -18.30 -14.72 -12.89
N LYS A 258 -18.44 -13.87 -13.91
CA LYS A 258 -19.55 -12.90 -14.05
C LYS A 258 -19.70 -11.99 -12.84
N LEU A 259 -18.57 -11.52 -12.33
CA LEU A 259 -18.50 -10.58 -11.21
C LEU A 259 -18.14 -9.18 -11.73
N PRO A 260 -18.64 -8.10 -11.10
CA PRO A 260 -18.32 -6.73 -11.49
C PRO A 260 -16.93 -6.32 -11.00
N LEU A 261 -15.91 -7.02 -11.46
CA LEU A 261 -14.49 -6.79 -11.18
C LEU A 261 -13.80 -6.31 -12.45
N ALA A 262 -12.95 -5.29 -12.35
CA ALA A 262 -12.10 -4.90 -13.47
C ALA A 262 -10.86 -4.14 -12.97
N TYR A 263 -9.74 -4.39 -13.64
CA TYR A 263 -8.52 -3.61 -13.45
C TYR A 263 -8.68 -2.20 -14.05
N ASN A 264 -8.16 -1.20 -13.33
CA ASN A 264 -8.11 0.18 -13.82
C ASN A 264 -6.71 0.74 -13.56
N GLY A 265 -5.85 0.70 -14.59
CA GLY A 265 -4.43 1.09 -14.47
C GLY A 265 -4.20 2.52 -13.94
N PRO A 266 -4.91 3.55 -14.44
CA PRO A 266 -4.84 4.91 -13.88
C PRO A 266 -5.19 4.96 -12.40
N ALA A 267 -6.27 4.29 -11.96
CA ALA A 267 -6.69 4.25 -10.56
C ALA A 267 -5.70 3.46 -9.69
N ASP A 268 -5.17 2.33 -10.18
CA ASP A 268 -4.12 1.57 -9.51
C ASP A 268 -2.88 2.44 -9.27
N THR A 269 -2.37 3.09 -10.31
CA THR A 269 -1.20 3.98 -10.23
C THR A 269 -1.42 5.14 -9.25
N ALA A 270 -2.57 5.79 -9.32
CA ALA A 270 -2.90 6.92 -8.46
C ALA A 270 -3.03 6.48 -6.98
N SER A 271 -3.73 5.38 -6.72
CA SER A 271 -3.92 4.86 -5.35
C SER A 271 -2.62 4.35 -4.74
N TRP A 272 -1.73 3.74 -5.54
CA TRP A 272 -0.40 3.34 -5.11
C TRP A 272 0.46 4.53 -4.70
N LYS A 273 0.41 5.62 -5.47
CA LYS A 273 1.10 6.87 -5.13
C LYS A 273 0.54 7.49 -3.84
N ASP A 274 -0.78 7.49 -3.68
CA ASP A 274 -1.43 8.00 -2.48
C ASP A 274 -1.02 7.20 -1.23
N MET A 275 -0.91 5.86 -1.34
CA MET A 275 -0.35 5.01 -0.29
C MET A 275 1.10 5.38 0.04
N GLN A 276 1.95 5.62 -0.97
CA GLN A 276 3.35 6.01 -0.74
C GLN A 276 3.46 7.34 0.01
N VAL A 277 2.64 8.32 -0.35
CA VAL A 277 2.57 9.61 0.39
C VAL A 277 2.12 9.37 1.82
N PHE A 278 1.06 8.60 2.03
CA PHE A 278 0.53 8.26 3.34
C PHE A 278 1.59 7.57 4.22
N PHE A 279 2.32 6.58 3.71
CA PHE A 279 3.40 5.92 4.46
C PHE A 279 4.61 6.83 4.69
N GLY A 280 4.95 7.70 3.73
CA GLY A 280 5.99 8.71 3.91
C GLY A 280 5.71 9.67 5.07
N GLU A 281 4.44 9.99 5.33
CA GLU A 281 4.00 10.80 6.47
C GLU A 281 3.88 9.99 7.76
N LEU A 282 3.48 8.74 7.65
CA LEU A 282 3.24 7.84 8.79
C LEU A 282 4.53 7.45 9.51
N PHE A 283 5.62 7.27 8.76
CA PHE A 283 6.88 6.71 9.27
C PHE A 283 8.00 7.75 9.49
N ARG A 284 7.67 9.02 9.37
CA ARG A 284 8.59 10.13 9.74
C ARG A 284 9.00 10.10 11.19
#